data_97fb209116202964b9a1fecb7bd0ed78
#
_entry.id   97fb209116202964b9a1fecb7bd0ed78
#
_cell.length_a   1.000
_cell.length_b   1.000
_cell.length_c   1.000
_cell.angle_alpha   90.00
_cell.angle_beta   90.00
_cell.angle_gamma   90.00
#
_symmetry.space_group_name_H-M   'P 1'
#
loop_
_entity.id
_entity.type
_entity.pdbx_description
1 polymer ?
#
loop_
_entity_poly.entity_id
_entity_poly.type
_entity_poly.pdbx_seq_one_letter_code
_entity_poly.pdbx_strand_id
1 'polypeptide(L)'
;FSCALELCEPYKVYEILREICINADNYDDEFISKFNAKHIQEPKVIPFPDTQKEEAWYTLQLYIQEALEIFHYLEEKRLNAYLWDILIITLLKIDYYCAPQGTLRIEIEKTISTLNSKDEYLQRLNNAKSFLQSLQTMDKTSFESSLYHIDIFVPYKFRTDLDGVRDLLKYAYETSEKEIKAGDYRGAVFTLNYGILNLFYHHYVENKISDLLSN
;
A
#
# COMPACT_ATOMS: atom_id res chain seq x y z
N PHE A 1 27.47 -8.58 8.87
CA PHE A 1 27.99 -7.49 8.04
C PHE A 1 29.33 -7.00 8.60
N SER A 2 30.35 -6.90 7.77
CA SER A 2 31.60 -6.23 8.11
C SER A 2 31.94 -5.25 6.99
N CYS A 3 32.29 -4.03 7.37
CA CYS A 3 32.71 -2.98 6.46
C CYS A 3 34.00 -2.38 6.99
N ALA A 4 34.98 -2.13 6.11
CA ALA A 4 36.16 -1.38 6.50
C ALA A 4 35.73 0.04 6.90
N LEU A 5 36.21 0.55 8.03
CA LEU A 5 35.81 1.85 8.58
C LEU A 5 36.04 3.00 7.57
N GLU A 6 37.08 2.89 6.77
CA GLU A 6 37.44 3.84 5.71
C GLU A 6 36.42 3.93 4.54
N LEU A 7 35.57 2.88 4.41
CA LEU A 7 34.50 2.80 3.40
C LEU A 7 33.10 3.04 3.99
N CYS A 8 33.02 3.30 5.30
CA CYS A 8 31.79 3.52 6.04
C CYS A 8 31.31 4.97 5.87
N GLU A 9 30.55 5.21 4.80
CA GLU A 9 29.82 6.46 4.65
C GLU A 9 28.50 6.40 5.45
N PRO A 10 28.14 7.46 6.21
CA PRO A 10 26.98 7.44 7.11
C PRO A 10 25.68 7.00 6.43
N TYR A 11 25.44 7.40 5.19
CA TYR A 11 24.25 7.01 4.43
C TYR A 11 24.22 5.51 4.11
N LYS A 12 25.36 4.89 3.81
CA LYS A 12 25.45 3.44 3.56
C LYS A 12 25.16 2.63 4.82
N VAL A 13 25.65 3.10 5.95
CA VAL A 13 25.37 2.47 7.26
C VAL A 13 23.87 2.59 7.55
N TYR A 14 23.28 3.77 7.33
CA TYR A 14 21.86 3.99 7.50
C TYR A 14 21.01 3.06 6.61
N GLU A 15 21.31 2.96 5.32
CA GLU A 15 20.55 2.10 4.40
C GLU A 15 20.65 0.62 4.78
N ILE A 16 21.83 0.14 5.16
CA ILE A 16 22.00 -1.25 5.62
C ILE A 16 21.20 -1.50 6.91
N LEU A 17 21.26 -0.58 7.88
CA LEU A 17 20.51 -0.71 9.12
C LEU A 17 18.99 -0.66 8.84
N ARG A 18 18.57 0.21 7.94
CA ARG A 18 17.17 0.31 7.51
C ARG A 18 16.69 -1.02 6.91
N GLU A 19 17.44 -1.61 5.99
CA GLU A 19 17.11 -2.91 5.39
C GLU A 19 17.04 -4.03 6.44
N ILE A 20 17.98 -4.06 7.39
CA ILE A 20 17.96 -5.04 8.48
C ILE A 20 16.70 -4.88 9.33
N CYS A 21 16.36 -3.65 9.72
CA CYS A 21 15.18 -3.39 10.54
C CYS A 21 13.87 -3.75 9.80
N ILE A 22 13.73 -3.37 8.52
CA ILE A 22 12.56 -3.73 7.72
C ILE A 22 12.42 -5.25 7.58
N ASN A 23 13.52 -5.95 7.28
CA ASN A 23 13.48 -7.40 7.18
C ASN A 23 13.16 -8.07 8.52
N ALA A 24 13.70 -7.56 9.62
CA ALA A 24 13.39 -8.09 10.95
C ALA A 24 11.91 -7.93 11.28
N ASP A 25 11.34 -6.74 11.05
CA ASP A 25 9.93 -6.41 11.26
C ASP A 25 9.01 -7.30 10.40
N ASN A 26 9.36 -7.55 9.15
CA ASN A 26 8.58 -8.40 8.25
C ASN A 26 8.52 -9.87 8.67
N TYR A 27 9.49 -10.34 9.46
CA TYR A 27 9.59 -11.75 9.83
C TYR A 27 9.30 -12.03 11.31
N ASP A 28 9.20 -11.05 12.18
CA ASP A 28 9.03 -11.27 13.61
C ASP A 28 7.69 -11.93 13.95
N ASP A 29 6.58 -11.50 13.34
CA ASP A 29 5.26 -12.12 13.47
C ASP A 29 5.27 -13.59 12.99
N GLU A 30 6.00 -13.88 11.92
CA GLU A 30 6.17 -15.24 11.42
C GLU A 30 6.96 -16.12 12.42
N PHE A 31 8.03 -15.58 12.99
CA PHE A 31 8.80 -16.28 14.02
C PHE A 31 7.98 -16.52 15.28
N ILE A 32 7.17 -15.56 15.69
CA ILE A 32 6.28 -15.71 16.85
C ILE A 32 5.25 -16.80 16.59
N SER A 33 4.55 -16.74 15.44
CA SER A 33 3.48 -17.68 15.14
C SER A 33 3.95 -19.10 14.84
N LYS A 34 5.07 -19.27 14.12
CA LYS A 34 5.55 -20.58 13.69
C LYS A 34 6.51 -21.25 14.66
N PHE A 35 7.32 -20.46 15.37
CA PHE A 35 8.40 -20.98 16.22
C PHE A 35 8.23 -20.63 17.69
N ASN A 36 7.08 -20.04 18.06
CA ASN A 36 6.81 -19.61 19.44
C ASN A 36 7.94 -18.69 20.00
N ALA A 37 8.52 -17.87 19.13
CA ALA A 37 9.50 -16.86 19.52
C ALA A 37 8.84 -15.82 20.43
N LYS A 38 9.64 -15.03 21.12
CA LYS A 38 9.16 -13.93 21.95
C LYS A 38 9.94 -12.68 21.64
N HIS A 39 9.27 -11.54 21.63
CA HIS A 39 9.95 -10.26 21.58
C HIS A 39 10.91 -10.11 22.77
N ILE A 40 12.10 -9.59 22.51
CA ILE A 40 13.02 -9.18 23.59
C ILE A 40 12.44 -7.97 24.34
N GLN A 41 11.78 -7.08 23.58
CA GLN A 41 11.07 -5.93 24.11
C GLN A 41 9.73 -5.84 23.35
N GLU A 42 8.64 -5.86 24.10
CA GLU A 42 7.31 -5.71 23.50
C GLU A 42 7.16 -4.35 22.83
N PRO A 43 6.68 -4.29 21.59
CA PRO A 43 6.44 -3.03 20.90
C PRO A 43 5.34 -2.24 21.63
N LYS A 44 5.50 -0.92 21.70
CA LYS A 44 4.47 -0.05 22.25
C LYS A 44 3.37 0.17 21.21
N VAL A 45 2.35 -0.65 21.29
CA VAL A 45 1.18 -0.60 20.41
C VAL A 45 0.12 0.30 21.03
N ILE A 46 -0.41 1.25 20.26
CA ILE A 46 -1.50 2.16 20.66
C ILE A 46 -2.68 1.90 19.70
N PRO A 47 -3.73 1.16 20.13
CA PRO A 47 -4.89 0.89 19.30
C PRO A 47 -5.57 2.19 18.82
N PHE A 48 -6.14 2.18 17.63
CA PHE A 48 -6.98 3.28 17.17
C PHE A 48 -8.20 3.46 18.09
N PRO A 49 -8.71 4.69 18.25
CA PRO A 49 -9.99 4.93 18.89
C PRO A 49 -11.12 4.16 18.19
N ASP A 50 -12.14 3.74 18.95
CA ASP A 50 -13.23 2.92 18.40
C ASP A 50 -13.95 3.60 17.23
N THR A 51 -14.11 4.95 17.27
CA THR A 51 -14.67 5.72 16.15
C THR A 51 -13.86 5.59 14.88
N GLN A 52 -12.53 5.63 14.97
CA GLN A 52 -11.64 5.45 13.81
C GLN A 52 -11.66 4.01 13.29
N LYS A 53 -11.79 3.02 14.18
CA LYS A 53 -11.94 1.62 13.78
C LYS A 53 -13.24 1.40 13.01
N GLU A 54 -14.35 1.97 13.48
CA GLU A 54 -15.63 1.91 12.77
C GLU A 54 -15.56 2.56 11.39
N GLU A 55 -14.97 3.74 11.29
CA GLU A 55 -14.76 4.43 10.02
C GLU A 55 -13.87 3.64 9.07
N ALA A 56 -12.76 3.08 9.55
CA ALA A 56 -11.86 2.24 8.76
C ALA A 56 -12.56 0.95 8.28
N TRP A 57 -13.36 0.31 9.14
CA TRP A 57 -14.15 -0.86 8.74
C TRP A 57 -15.16 -0.54 7.64
N TYR A 58 -15.92 0.54 7.81
CA TYR A 58 -16.87 0.99 6.79
C TYR A 58 -16.17 1.31 5.47
N THR A 59 -15.04 2.01 5.54
CA THR A 59 -14.23 2.38 4.38
C THR A 59 -13.68 1.15 3.65
N LEU A 60 -13.17 0.16 4.39
CA LEU A 60 -12.72 -1.11 3.83
C LEU A 60 -13.82 -1.80 3.03
N GLN A 61 -15.01 -1.98 3.66
CA GLN A 61 -16.12 -2.68 3.02
C GLN A 61 -16.62 -1.94 1.78
N LEU A 62 -16.70 -0.61 1.85
CA LEU A 62 -17.11 0.23 0.73
C LEU A 62 -16.14 0.09 -0.45
N TYR A 63 -14.84 0.24 -0.23
CA TYR A 63 -13.85 0.16 -1.31
C TYR A 63 -13.78 -1.23 -1.95
N ILE A 64 -13.91 -2.30 -1.16
CA ILE A 64 -13.93 -3.65 -1.69
C ILE A 64 -15.19 -3.89 -2.53
N GLN A 65 -16.35 -3.49 -2.03
CA GLN A 65 -17.61 -3.64 -2.75
C GLN A 65 -17.56 -2.90 -4.09
N GLU A 66 -17.21 -1.61 -4.07
CA GLU A 66 -17.08 -0.81 -5.30
C GLU A 66 -16.08 -1.42 -6.29
N ALA A 67 -14.94 -1.89 -5.80
CA ALA A 67 -13.92 -2.48 -6.66
C ALA A 67 -14.40 -3.76 -7.34
N LEU A 68 -15.06 -4.65 -6.61
CA LEU A 68 -15.57 -5.91 -7.17
C LEU A 68 -16.73 -5.67 -8.15
N GLU A 69 -17.59 -4.69 -7.89
CA GLU A 69 -18.66 -4.28 -8.84
C GLU A 69 -18.08 -3.69 -10.13
N ILE A 70 -17.10 -2.76 -10.01
CA ILE A 70 -16.42 -2.19 -11.17
C ILE A 70 -15.63 -3.26 -11.93
N PHE A 71 -14.93 -4.14 -11.22
CA PHE A 71 -14.18 -5.24 -11.83
C PHE A 71 -15.10 -6.13 -12.68
N HIS A 72 -16.23 -6.55 -12.11
CA HIS A 72 -17.23 -7.35 -12.81
C HIS A 72 -17.78 -6.62 -14.06
N TYR A 73 -18.13 -5.34 -13.92
CA TYR A 73 -18.56 -4.52 -15.05
C TYR A 73 -17.50 -4.46 -16.17
N LEU A 74 -16.22 -4.29 -15.81
CA LEU A 74 -15.12 -4.23 -16.78
C LEU A 74 -14.94 -5.58 -17.50
N GLU A 75 -15.06 -6.70 -16.78
CA GLU A 75 -15.05 -8.05 -17.37
C GLU A 75 -16.20 -8.24 -18.38
N GLU A 76 -17.43 -7.92 -18.00
CA GLU A 76 -18.61 -8.03 -18.88
C GLU A 76 -18.47 -7.18 -20.15
N LYS A 77 -17.92 -5.98 -20.03
CA LYS A 77 -17.70 -5.07 -21.16
C LYS A 77 -16.42 -5.38 -21.95
N ARG A 78 -15.66 -6.40 -21.57
CA ARG A 78 -14.37 -6.78 -22.16
C ARG A 78 -13.34 -5.65 -22.14
N LEU A 79 -13.39 -4.82 -21.12
CA LEU A 79 -12.47 -3.70 -20.87
C LEU A 79 -11.28 -4.16 -20.01
N ASN A 80 -10.65 -5.24 -20.43
CA ASN A 80 -9.64 -5.96 -19.66
C ASN A 80 -8.38 -5.13 -19.36
N ALA A 81 -8.13 -4.07 -20.14
CA ALA A 81 -6.99 -3.17 -19.93
C ALA A 81 -7.03 -2.47 -18.55
N TYR A 82 -8.23 -2.26 -17.98
CA TYR A 82 -8.40 -1.54 -16.71
C TYR A 82 -8.54 -2.46 -15.48
N LEU A 83 -8.50 -3.79 -15.66
CA LEU A 83 -8.68 -4.72 -14.53
C LEU A 83 -7.55 -4.64 -13.51
N TRP A 84 -6.33 -4.42 -13.98
CA TRP A 84 -5.20 -4.19 -13.10
C TRP A 84 -5.34 -2.88 -12.30
N ASP A 85 -5.77 -1.81 -12.98
CA ASP A 85 -5.90 -0.48 -12.38
C ASP A 85 -6.87 -0.48 -11.20
N ILE A 86 -8.06 -1.06 -11.37
CA ILE A 86 -9.04 -1.10 -10.28
C ILE A 86 -8.55 -1.89 -9.07
N LEU A 87 -7.83 -3.00 -9.28
CA LEU A 87 -7.31 -3.80 -8.18
C LEU A 87 -6.19 -3.09 -7.43
N ILE A 88 -5.21 -2.55 -8.15
CA ILE A 88 -4.06 -1.87 -7.52
C ILE A 88 -4.49 -0.61 -6.80
N ILE A 89 -5.36 0.21 -7.41
CA ILE A 89 -5.88 1.43 -6.80
C ILE A 89 -6.65 1.10 -5.52
N THR A 90 -7.45 0.04 -5.52
CA THR A 90 -8.20 -0.37 -4.33
C THR A 90 -7.28 -0.80 -3.19
N LEU A 91 -6.25 -1.60 -3.47
CA LEU A 91 -5.26 -2.00 -2.47
C LEU A 91 -4.51 -0.79 -1.90
N LEU A 92 -4.10 0.14 -2.75
CA LEU A 92 -3.45 1.37 -2.32
C LEU A 92 -4.38 2.28 -1.50
N LYS A 93 -5.68 2.34 -1.84
CA LYS A 93 -6.69 3.03 -1.02
C LYS A 93 -6.83 2.40 0.36
N ILE A 94 -6.91 1.08 0.43
CA ILE A 94 -6.99 0.36 1.71
C ILE A 94 -5.75 0.64 2.57
N ASP A 95 -4.54 0.58 1.99
CA ASP A 95 -3.30 0.92 2.70
C ASP A 95 -3.32 2.36 3.23
N TYR A 96 -3.75 3.31 2.41
CA TYR A 96 -3.73 4.73 2.77
C TYR A 96 -4.82 5.13 3.77
N TYR A 97 -6.08 4.75 3.53
CA TYR A 97 -7.22 5.22 4.32
C TYR A 97 -7.52 4.36 5.54
N CYS A 98 -7.25 3.07 5.49
CA CYS A 98 -7.44 2.18 6.64
C CYS A 98 -6.17 2.02 7.46
N ALA A 99 -4.99 2.17 6.84
CA ALA A 99 -3.67 2.07 7.47
C ALA A 99 -3.49 0.84 8.39
N PRO A 100 -3.86 -0.38 7.96
CA PRO A 100 -3.71 -1.56 8.78
C PRO A 100 -2.23 -1.84 9.05
N GLN A 101 -1.95 -2.53 10.15
CA GLN A 101 -0.60 -2.90 10.58
C GLN A 101 -0.47 -4.42 10.69
N GLY A 102 0.74 -4.91 11.00
CA GLY A 102 1.03 -6.31 11.23
C GLY A 102 0.80 -7.19 10.00
N THR A 103 0.33 -8.40 10.21
CA THR A 103 0.15 -9.42 9.17
C THR A 103 -0.72 -8.92 8.00
N LEU A 104 -1.81 -8.19 8.29
CA LEU A 104 -2.70 -7.70 7.24
C LEU A 104 -1.99 -6.73 6.29
N ARG A 105 -1.17 -5.85 6.83
CA ARG A 105 -0.35 -4.94 6.03
C ARG A 105 0.62 -5.70 5.14
N ILE A 106 1.33 -6.70 5.68
CA ILE A 106 2.26 -7.53 4.93
C ILE A 106 1.55 -8.25 3.78
N GLU A 107 0.33 -8.75 3.99
CA GLU A 107 -0.47 -9.39 2.95
C GLU A 107 -0.89 -8.41 1.85
N ILE A 108 -1.26 -7.17 2.20
CA ILE A 108 -1.56 -6.10 1.24
C ILE A 108 -0.31 -5.78 0.41
N GLU A 109 0.83 -5.53 1.05
CA GLU A 109 2.10 -5.24 0.38
C GLU A 109 2.53 -6.37 -0.56
N LYS A 110 2.40 -7.63 -0.11
CA LYS A 110 2.68 -8.82 -0.93
C LYS A 110 1.76 -8.89 -2.15
N THR A 111 0.48 -8.59 -1.98
CA THR A 111 -0.50 -8.60 -3.07
C THR A 111 -0.20 -7.49 -4.09
N ILE A 112 0.13 -6.28 -3.63
CA ILE A 112 0.59 -5.17 -4.48
C ILE A 112 1.86 -5.56 -5.25
N SER A 113 2.84 -6.17 -4.57
CA SER A 113 4.08 -6.66 -5.19
C SER A 113 3.80 -7.73 -6.25
N THR A 114 2.89 -8.66 -5.96
CA THR A 114 2.48 -9.72 -6.90
C THR A 114 1.80 -9.13 -8.13
N LEU A 115 0.91 -8.15 -7.98
CA LEU A 115 0.28 -7.45 -9.11
C LEU A 115 1.31 -6.78 -10.02
N ASN A 116 2.43 -6.32 -9.48
CA ASN A 116 3.52 -5.66 -10.20
C ASN A 116 4.61 -6.65 -10.67
N SER A 117 4.49 -7.94 -10.38
CA SER A 117 5.48 -8.96 -10.78
C SER A 117 5.44 -9.23 -12.29
N LYS A 118 6.36 -10.07 -12.76
CA LYS A 118 6.42 -10.53 -14.17
C LYS A 118 5.63 -11.83 -14.42
N ASP A 119 4.91 -12.33 -13.43
CA ASP A 119 4.10 -13.54 -13.54
C ASP A 119 2.96 -13.37 -14.55
N GLU A 120 2.28 -14.47 -14.86
CA GLU A 120 1.17 -14.45 -15.80
C GLU A 120 0.09 -13.44 -15.40
N TYR A 121 -0.32 -12.58 -16.33
CA TYR A 121 -1.23 -11.45 -16.07
C TYR A 121 -2.54 -11.89 -15.42
N LEU A 122 -3.20 -12.91 -15.97
CA LEU A 122 -4.47 -13.40 -15.43
C LEU A 122 -4.33 -14.00 -14.03
N GLN A 123 -3.22 -14.68 -13.77
CA GLN A 123 -2.95 -15.23 -12.44
C GLN A 123 -2.79 -14.12 -11.39
N ARG A 124 -2.06 -13.06 -11.71
CA ARG A 124 -1.90 -11.89 -10.82
C ARG A 124 -3.23 -11.23 -10.50
N LEU A 125 -4.07 -11.01 -11.52
CA LEU A 125 -5.40 -10.43 -11.34
C LEU A 125 -6.28 -11.32 -10.44
N ASN A 126 -6.30 -12.63 -10.70
CA ASN A 126 -7.09 -13.58 -9.93
C ASN A 126 -6.62 -13.66 -8.47
N ASN A 127 -5.33 -13.62 -8.22
CA ASN A 127 -4.78 -13.61 -6.87
C ASN A 127 -5.23 -12.35 -6.11
N ALA A 128 -5.12 -11.18 -6.72
CA ALA A 128 -5.53 -9.93 -6.07
C ALA A 128 -7.05 -9.85 -5.89
N LYS A 129 -7.85 -10.29 -6.86
CA LYS A 129 -9.32 -10.39 -6.74
C LYS A 129 -9.71 -11.30 -5.59
N SER A 130 -9.10 -12.49 -5.50
CA SER A 130 -9.36 -13.45 -4.41
C SER A 130 -8.97 -12.88 -3.05
N PHE A 131 -7.88 -12.12 -2.98
CA PHE A 131 -7.48 -11.43 -1.75
C PHE A 131 -8.51 -10.38 -1.33
N LEU A 132 -9.01 -9.52 -2.24
CA LEU A 132 -10.09 -8.59 -1.92
C LEU A 132 -11.36 -9.30 -1.45
N GLN A 133 -11.72 -10.42 -2.06
CA GLN A 133 -12.85 -11.24 -1.62
C GLN A 133 -12.65 -11.82 -0.21
N SER A 134 -11.41 -12.23 0.13
CA SER A 134 -11.09 -12.68 1.49
C SER A 134 -11.21 -11.55 2.51
N LEU A 135 -10.81 -10.33 2.16
CA LEU A 135 -11.00 -9.15 3.01
C LEU A 135 -12.48 -8.80 3.19
N GLN A 136 -13.31 -8.97 2.16
CA GLN A 136 -14.76 -8.74 2.25
C GLN A 136 -15.44 -9.66 3.27
N THR A 137 -14.95 -10.88 3.40
CA THR A 137 -15.48 -11.89 4.34
C THR A 137 -14.74 -11.95 5.66
N MET A 138 -13.74 -11.10 5.85
CA MET A 138 -12.97 -11.03 7.09
C MET A 138 -13.86 -10.65 8.27
N ASP A 139 -13.58 -11.23 9.43
CA ASP A 139 -14.23 -10.83 10.67
C ASP A 139 -13.80 -9.42 11.08
N LYS A 140 -14.78 -8.60 11.47
CA LYS A 140 -14.56 -7.22 11.89
C LYS A 140 -13.54 -7.10 13.01
N THR A 141 -13.64 -7.96 14.03
CA THR A 141 -12.72 -7.97 15.19
C THR A 141 -11.27 -8.26 14.74
N SER A 142 -11.11 -9.18 13.78
CA SER A 142 -9.79 -9.48 13.19
C SER A 142 -9.22 -8.30 12.45
N PHE A 143 -10.03 -7.58 11.66
CA PHE A 143 -9.60 -6.36 11.01
C PHE A 143 -9.23 -5.26 12.02
N GLU A 144 -10.10 -5.01 13.01
CA GLU A 144 -9.88 -3.99 14.05
C GLU A 144 -8.61 -4.24 14.88
N SER A 145 -8.21 -5.50 15.05
CA SER A 145 -6.96 -5.85 15.73
C SER A 145 -5.70 -5.41 14.97
N SER A 146 -5.81 -5.17 13.67
CA SER A 146 -4.73 -4.62 12.83
C SER A 146 -4.64 -3.09 12.86
N LEU A 147 -5.61 -2.40 13.50
CA LEU A 147 -5.70 -0.94 13.53
C LEU A 147 -5.04 -0.36 14.79
N TYR A 148 -3.76 -0.03 14.67
CA TYR A 148 -2.99 0.54 15.76
C TYR A 148 -1.85 1.43 15.25
N HIS A 149 -1.36 2.30 16.13
CA HIS A 149 -0.12 3.03 15.94
C HIS A 149 1.02 2.29 16.64
N ILE A 150 2.16 2.27 15.99
CA ILE A 150 3.40 1.77 16.54
C ILE A 150 4.51 2.79 16.28
N ASP A 151 5.39 2.97 17.27
CA ASP A 151 6.56 3.83 17.11
C ASP A 151 7.57 3.13 16.20
N ILE A 152 7.72 3.61 14.97
CA ILE A 152 8.65 3.05 13.99
C ILE A 152 10.03 3.68 14.18
N PHE A 153 11.01 2.86 14.52
CA PHE A 153 12.40 3.30 14.69
C PHE A 153 13.03 3.73 13.35
N VAL A 154 12.75 2.99 12.28
CA VAL A 154 13.24 3.30 10.94
C VAL A 154 12.07 3.44 9.99
N PRO A 155 11.85 4.60 9.39
CA PRO A 155 10.77 4.79 8.44
C PRO A 155 10.98 3.95 7.18
N TYR A 156 9.94 3.21 6.77
CA TYR A 156 9.95 2.39 5.56
C TYR A 156 9.64 3.21 4.29
N LYS A 157 8.92 4.33 4.41
CA LYS A 157 8.66 5.25 3.29
C LYS A 157 9.81 6.24 3.10
N PHE A 158 10.07 6.61 1.88
CA PHE A 158 11.06 7.63 1.54
C PHE A 158 10.52 9.04 1.84
N ARG A 159 11.38 9.95 2.25
CA ARG A 159 10.99 11.36 2.34
C ARG A 159 11.05 11.98 0.96
N THR A 160 10.09 12.87 0.66
CA THR A 160 10.09 13.66 -0.57
C THR A 160 9.70 15.11 -0.27
N ASP A 161 10.21 16.04 -1.07
CA ASP A 161 9.87 17.44 -1.05
C ASP A 161 8.96 17.80 -2.25
N LEU A 162 8.62 19.07 -2.41
CA LEU A 162 7.74 19.53 -3.47
C LEU A 162 8.27 19.24 -4.88
N ASP A 163 9.58 19.33 -5.08
CA ASP A 163 10.19 19.05 -6.37
C ASP A 163 10.12 17.54 -6.67
N GLY A 164 10.42 16.70 -5.70
CA GLY A 164 10.26 15.25 -5.79
C GLY A 164 8.80 14.84 -6.07
N VAL A 165 7.83 15.44 -5.39
CA VAL A 165 6.41 15.20 -5.65
C VAL A 165 6.04 15.56 -7.09
N ARG A 166 6.48 16.73 -7.57
CA ARG A 166 6.22 17.15 -8.95
C ARG A 166 6.81 16.19 -9.96
N ASP A 167 8.04 15.74 -9.77
CA ASP A 167 8.71 14.82 -10.68
C ASP A 167 8.04 13.45 -10.70
N LEU A 168 7.61 12.94 -9.54
CA LEU A 168 6.88 11.67 -9.42
C LEU A 168 5.50 11.72 -10.09
N LEU A 169 4.77 12.83 -9.95
CA LEU A 169 3.45 12.99 -10.56
C LEU A 169 3.49 13.40 -12.03
N LYS A 170 4.62 13.89 -12.53
CA LYS A 170 4.77 14.35 -13.92
C LYS A 170 4.36 13.31 -14.92
N TYR A 171 4.81 12.06 -14.74
CA TYR A 171 4.45 10.96 -15.64
C TYR A 171 2.95 10.68 -15.66
N ALA A 172 2.32 10.65 -14.49
CA ALA A 172 0.88 10.44 -14.37
C ALA A 172 0.09 11.57 -15.05
N TYR A 173 0.52 12.82 -14.84
CA TYR A 173 -0.08 13.99 -15.46
C TYR A 173 0.04 13.94 -16.99
N GLU A 174 1.25 13.79 -17.53
CA GLU A 174 1.49 13.75 -18.98
C GLU A 174 0.78 12.59 -19.67
N THR A 175 0.65 11.43 -18.98
CA THR A 175 -0.05 10.28 -19.50
C THR A 175 -1.55 10.53 -19.52
N SER A 176 -2.12 11.03 -18.42
CA SER A 176 -3.54 11.35 -18.35
C SER A 176 -3.99 12.40 -19.39
N GLU A 177 -3.13 13.40 -19.68
CA GLU A 177 -3.41 14.36 -20.77
C GLU A 177 -3.50 13.67 -22.15
N LYS A 178 -2.64 12.69 -22.42
CA LYS A 178 -2.68 11.93 -23.69
C LYS A 178 -3.94 11.09 -23.78
N GLU A 179 -4.33 10.44 -22.67
CA GLU A 179 -5.55 9.64 -22.58
C GLU A 179 -6.80 10.50 -22.78
N ILE A 180 -6.87 11.68 -22.15
CA ILE A 180 -7.95 12.65 -22.36
C ILE A 180 -8.03 13.08 -23.85
N LYS A 181 -6.89 13.40 -24.48
CA LYS A 181 -6.84 13.77 -25.90
C LYS A 181 -7.27 12.63 -26.82
N ALA A 182 -7.06 11.38 -26.40
CA ALA A 182 -7.50 10.18 -27.10
C ALA A 182 -8.99 9.82 -26.82
N GLY A 183 -9.66 10.55 -25.90
CA GLY A 183 -11.04 10.27 -25.48
C GLY A 183 -11.15 9.16 -24.43
N ASP A 184 -10.02 8.69 -23.90
CA ASP A 184 -9.99 7.69 -22.82
C ASP A 184 -10.02 8.37 -21.45
N TYR A 185 -11.16 8.93 -21.08
CA TYR A 185 -11.36 9.59 -19.79
C TYR A 185 -11.25 8.62 -18.61
N ARG A 186 -11.56 7.34 -18.82
CA ARG A 186 -11.45 6.32 -17.77
C ARG A 186 -10.00 6.02 -17.46
N GLY A 187 -9.18 5.79 -18.49
CA GLY A 187 -7.75 5.64 -18.35
C GLY A 187 -7.13 6.80 -17.58
N ALA A 188 -7.47 8.05 -17.99
CA ALA A 188 -6.97 9.24 -17.35
C ALA A 188 -7.28 9.29 -15.83
N VAL A 189 -8.51 8.93 -15.44
CA VAL A 189 -8.90 8.86 -14.01
C VAL A 189 -8.09 7.80 -13.28
N PHE A 190 -7.92 6.61 -13.83
CA PHE A 190 -7.11 5.55 -13.22
C PHE A 190 -5.64 5.95 -13.12
N THR A 191 -5.07 6.51 -14.18
CA THR A 191 -3.67 6.97 -14.19
C THR A 191 -3.39 8.01 -13.11
N LEU A 192 -4.26 9.01 -12.94
CA LEU A 192 -4.10 10.03 -11.89
C LEU A 192 -4.27 9.45 -10.49
N ASN A 193 -5.31 8.64 -10.26
CA ASN A 193 -5.52 8.00 -8.95
C ASN A 193 -4.34 7.11 -8.56
N TYR A 194 -3.87 6.27 -9.48
CA TYR A 194 -2.71 5.43 -9.25
C TYR A 194 -1.48 6.27 -8.93
N GLY A 195 -1.19 7.32 -9.69
CA GLY A 195 -0.03 8.18 -9.48
C GLY A 195 -0.02 8.81 -8.08
N ILE A 196 -1.15 9.36 -7.63
CA ILE A 196 -1.29 9.97 -6.30
C ILE A 196 -1.15 8.93 -5.18
N LEU A 197 -1.88 7.84 -5.28
CA LEU A 197 -1.86 6.80 -4.24
C LEU A 197 -0.49 6.09 -4.16
N ASN A 198 0.14 5.85 -5.30
CA ASN A 198 1.48 5.28 -5.35
C ASN A 198 2.54 6.21 -4.76
N LEU A 199 2.39 7.53 -4.92
CA LEU A 199 3.21 8.52 -4.23
C LEU A 199 3.08 8.35 -2.71
N PHE A 200 1.86 8.31 -2.16
CA PHE A 200 1.62 8.12 -0.73
C PHE A 200 2.07 6.74 -0.22
N TYR A 201 2.02 5.73 -1.04
CA TYR A 201 2.47 4.39 -0.69
C TYR A 201 3.97 4.33 -0.47
N HIS A 202 4.77 4.97 -1.30
CA HIS A 202 6.23 4.92 -1.24
C HIS A 202 6.87 6.07 -0.44
N HIS A 203 6.17 7.19 -0.26
CA HIS A 203 6.78 8.42 0.26
C HIS A 203 6.01 9.04 1.41
N TYR A 204 6.75 9.62 2.35
CA TYR A 204 6.21 10.59 3.29
C TYR A 204 6.14 11.96 2.60
N VAL A 205 4.94 12.46 2.45
CA VAL A 205 4.65 13.76 1.85
C VAL A 205 4.31 14.75 2.95
N GLU A 206 4.79 15.99 2.85
CA GLU A 206 4.44 17.03 3.81
C GLU A 206 2.93 17.24 3.89
N ASN A 207 2.40 17.47 5.11
CA ASN A 207 0.97 17.60 5.37
C ASN A 207 0.28 18.58 4.43
N LYS A 208 0.89 19.76 4.17
CA LYS A 208 0.33 20.76 3.25
C LYS A 208 0.13 20.25 1.83
N ILE A 209 1.04 19.41 1.35
CA ILE A 209 0.95 18.81 0.01
C ILE A 209 -0.06 17.66 0.04
N SER A 210 -0.04 16.86 1.10
CA SER A 210 -0.99 15.78 1.30
C SER A 210 -2.43 16.31 1.30
N ASP A 211 -2.71 17.37 2.03
CA ASP A 211 -4.04 18.03 2.09
C ASP A 211 -4.52 18.52 0.72
N LEU A 212 -3.60 19.01 -0.12
CA LEU A 212 -3.92 19.45 -1.49
C LEU A 212 -4.23 18.30 -2.45
N LEU A 213 -3.61 17.14 -2.25
CA LEU A 213 -3.78 15.97 -3.11
C LEU A 213 -4.97 15.07 -2.68
N SER A 214 -5.43 15.21 -1.43
CA SER A 214 -6.53 14.41 -0.86
C SER A 214 -7.91 15.07 -1.04
N ASN A 215 -7.96 16.35 -1.41
CA ASN A 215 -9.16 17.12 -1.70
C ASN A 215 -9.43 17.22 -3.20
#